data_4f24c9d028a0a7856efc68c4f5691428
#
_entry.id   4f24c9d028a0a7856efc68c4f5691428
#
_cell.length_a   1.000
_cell.length_b   1.000
_cell.length_c   1.000
_cell.angle_alpha   90.00
_cell.angle_beta   90.00
_cell.angle_gamma   90.00
#
_symmetry.space_group_name_H-M   'P 1'
#
loop_
_entity.id
_entity.type
_entity.pdbx_description
1 polymer ?
#
loop_
_entity_poly.entity_id
_entity_poly.type
_entity_poly.pdbx_seq_one_letter_code
_entity_poly.pdbx_strand_id
1 'polypeptide(L)'
;RLWKDTVNFYARGYVSNTLPSFYMRHYHSNHYYWDNENMDKEFRTRVEGELNISRWKTNLRAGVENIKNYTYFNQNAMPAQESGNIQVLSATLKQDFRLGILHLDNEVTWQKSSNETVLPLPQLSLYHNLYLLAKIAKKVLTVQLGADVRYFTKYNAPAYTPAIQQFHLQAADDQVEIGGYPIVNVYANLHLERTRKFCREDH
;
A
#
# COMPACT_ATOMS: atom_id res chain seq x y z
N ARG A 1 17.91 -16.59 -13.05
CA ARG A 1 18.72 -15.44 -13.47
C ARG A 1 18.88 -15.45 -14.99
N LEU A 2 18.47 -14.38 -15.63
CA LEU A 2 18.57 -14.21 -17.08
C LEU A 2 19.61 -13.12 -17.37
N TRP A 3 20.51 -13.37 -18.33
CA TRP A 3 21.53 -12.42 -18.78
C TRP A 3 22.44 -11.81 -17.69
N LYS A 4 23.47 -12.55 -17.26
CA LYS A 4 24.59 -12.07 -16.42
C LYS A 4 24.16 -11.14 -15.27
N ASP A 5 23.21 -11.57 -14.45
CA ASP A 5 22.66 -10.82 -13.31
C ASP A 5 22.00 -9.45 -13.65
N THR A 6 21.78 -9.16 -14.94
CA THR A 6 21.12 -7.93 -15.37
C THR A 6 19.60 -8.02 -15.29
N VAL A 7 19.05 -9.22 -15.51
CA VAL A 7 17.60 -9.50 -15.45
C VAL A 7 17.38 -10.66 -14.51
N ASN A 8 16.53 -10.42 -13.50
CA ASN A 8 16.13 -11.43 -12.54
C ASN A 8 14.61 -11.55 -12.55
N PHE A 9 14.11 -12.78 -12.57
CA PHE A 9 12.70 -13.08 -12.45
C PHE A 9 12.46 -13.91 -11.19
N TYR A 10 11.45 -13.54 -10.42
CA TYR A 10 10.99 -14.25 -9.24
C TYR A 10 9.51 -14.56 -9.39
N ALA A 11 9.11 -15.74 -8.99
CA ALA A 11 7.72 -16.13 -8.84
C ALA A 11 7.50 -16.62 -7.42
N ARG A 12 6.38 -16.21 -6.81
CA ARG A 12 5.99 -16.60 -5.46
C ARG A 12 4.55 -17.09 -5.48
N GLY A 13 4.29 -18.16 -4.75
CA GLY A 13 2.95 -18.62 -4.43
C GLY A 13 2.75 -18.61 -2.92
N TYR A 14 1.56 -18.21 -2.47
CA TYR A 14 1.17 -18.19 -1.08
C TYR A 14 -0.24 -18.74 -0.94
N VAL A 15 -0.43 -19.62 0.03
CA VAL A 15 -1.74 -20.17 0.40
C VAL A 15 -1.90 -20.07 1.90
N SER A 16 -3.03 -19.57 2.36
CA SER A 16 -3.39 -19.47 3.77
C SER A 16 -4.82 -19.91 3.99
N ASN A 17 -5.06 -20.60 5.09
CA ASN A 17 -6.39 -21.00 5.52
C ASN A 17 -6.49 -20.80 7.04
N THR A 18 -7.00 -19.63 7.43
CA THR A 18 -6.97 -19.16 8.82
C THR A 18 -8.37 -18.83 9.33
N LEU A 19 -8.62 -19.15 10.57
CA LEU A 19 -9.82 -18.66 11.25
C LEU A 19 -9.72 -17.13 11.43
N PRO A 20 -10.82 -16.39 11.30
CA PRO A 20 -10.87 -14.99 11.70
C PRO A 20 -10.39 -14.82 13.15
N SER A 21 -9.80 -13.68 13.45
CA SER A 21 -9.26 -13.41 14.78
C SER A 21 -10.33 -13.56 15.86
N PHE A 22 -9.89 -13.86 17.10
CA PHE A 22 -10.82 -13.95 18.24
C PHE A 22 -11.68 -12.69 18.36
N TYR A 23 -11.07 -11.52 18.16
CA TYR A 23 -11.76 -10.23 18.17
C TYR A 23 -12.92 -10.13 17.16
N MET A 24 -12.76 -10.65 15.95
CA MET A 24 -13.81 -10.69 14.94
C MET A 24 -14.93 -11.65 15.30
N ARG A 25 -14.65 -12.66 16.10
CA ARG A 25 -15.62 -13.67 16.50
C ARG A 25 -16.34 -13.33 17.80
N HIS A 26 -15.62 -12.77 18.77
CA HIS A 26 -16.16 -12.50 20.10
C HIS A 26 -15.70 -11.13 20.59
N TYR A 27 -16.65 -10.31 20.98
CA TYR A 27 -16.38 -9.01 21.59
C TYR A 27 -17.55 -8.55 22.43
N HIS A 28 -17.25 -7.94 23.57
CA HIS A 28 -18.24 -7.35 24.45
C HIS A 28 -17.73 -6.03 25.03
N SER A 29 -18.50 -4.96 24.81
CA SER A 29 -18.27 -3.63 25.38
C SER A 29 -19.59 -2.96 25.72
N ASN A 30 -19.57 -1.75 26.24
CA ASN A 30 -20.78 -1.00 26.57
C ASN A 30 -21.66 -0.65 25.36
N HIS A 31 -21.08 -0.58 24.16
CA HIS A 31 -21.77 -0.12 22.95
C HIS A 31 -21.82 -1.17 21.84
N TYR A 32 -20.96 -2.18 21.90
CA TYR A 32 -20.83 -3.19 20.86
C TYR A 32 -20.76 -4.58 21.49
N TYR A 33 -21.53 -5.48 20.91
CA TYR A 33 -21.49 -6.90 21.26
C TYR A 33 -21.64 -7.76 20.01
N TRP A 34 -20.76 -8.75 19.85
CA TRP A 34 -20.95 -9.81 18.87
C TRP A 34 -20.37 -11.12 19.36
N ASP A 35 -21.01 -12.19 18.90
CA ASP A 35 -20.64 -13.58 19.15
C ASP A 35 -20.86 -14.39 17.87
N ASN A 36 -19.78 -14.53 17.07
CA ASN A 36 -19.80 -15.10 15.74
C ASN A 36 -19.00 -16.41 15.71
N GLU A 37 -19.41 -17.42 16.48
CA GLU A 37 -18.72 -18.70 16.55
C GLU A 37 -18.67 -19.44 15.20
N ASN A 38 -19.65 -19.21 14.32
CA ASN A 38 -19.83 -19.94 13.07
C ASN A 38 -19.15 -19.30 11.86
N MET A 39 -18.19 -18.39 12.07
CA MET A 39 -17.41 -17.84 10.95
C MET A 39 -16.52 -18.91 10.34
N ASP A 40 -16.60 -19.03 9.02
CA ASP A 40 -15.74 -19.92 8.23
C ASP A 40 -14.29 -19.44 8.21
N LYS A 41 -13.37 -20.36 7.92
CA LYS A 41 -11.97 -20.00 7.69
C LYS A 41 -11.84 -19.15 6.42
N GLU A 42 -11.09 -18.10 6.52
CA GLU A 42 -10.68 -17.30 5.39
C GLU A 42 -9.58 -18.04 4.61
N PHE A 43 -9.86 -18.32 3.33
CA PHE A 43 -8.91 -18.98 2.46
C PHE A 43 -8.35 -17.99 1.44
N ARG A 44 -7.03 -17.80 1.46
CA ARG A 44 -6.32 -16.91 0.54
C ARG A 44 -5.33 -17.70 -0.32
N THR A 45 -5.34 -17.40 -1.59
CA THR A 45 -4.32 -17.87 -2.55
C THR A 45 -3.79 -16.65 -3.29
N ARG A 46 -2.46 -16.46 -3.28
CA ARG A 46 -1.79 -15.40 -4.00
C ARG A 46 -0.68 -15.98 -4.88
N VAL A 47 -0.65 -15.52 -6.13
CA VAL A 47 0.45 -15.77 -7.06
C VAL A 47 1.00 -14.43 -7.51
N GLU A 48 2.30 -14.26 -7.44
CA GLU A 48 3.00 -13.03 -7.76
C GLU A 48 4.24 -13.31 -8.59
N GLY A 49 4.44 -12.51 -9.64
CA GLY A 49 5.64 -12.47 -10.44
C GLY A 49 6.36 -11.14 -10.27
N GLU A 50 7.69 -11.16 -10.21
CA GLU A 50 8.54 -9.98 -10.11
C GLU A 50 9.67 -10.06 -11.13
N LEU A 51 9.81 -9.04 -11.96
CA LEU A 51 10.88 -8.86 -12.93
C LEU A 51 11.74 -7.67 -12.50
N ASN A 52 13.03 -7.93 -12.30
CA ASN A 52 14.00 -6.89 -11.94
C ASN A 52 15.06 -6.76 -13.04
N ILE A 53 15.21 -5.55 -13.60
CA ILE A 53 16.18 -5.20 -14.62
C ILE A 53 17.17 -4.20 -14.00
N SER A 54 18.26 -4.71 -13.43
CA SER A 54 19.22 -3.91 -12.66
C SER A 54 19.88 -2.80 -13.49
N ARG A 55 20.14 -3.05 -14.78
CA ARG A 55 20.75 -2.07 -15.69
C ARG A 55 19.88 -0.82 -15.86
N TRP A 56 18.57 -1.00 -15.91
CA TRP A 56 17.61 0.09 -16.11
C TRP A 56 16.99 0.58 -14.80
N LYS A 57 17.37 -0.05 -13.68
CA LYS A 57 16.75 0.22 -12.36
C LYS A 57 15.23 0.12 -12.41
N THR A 58 14.74 -0.87 -13.15
CA THR A 58 13.33 -1.15 -13.34
C THR A 58 12.96 -2.38 -12.53
N ASN A 59 11.88 -2.29 -11.76
CA ASN A 59 11.25 -3.42 -11.08
C ASN A 59 9.77 -3.43 -11.44
N LEU A 60 9.30 -4.53 -12.01
CA LEU A 60 7.91 -4.78 -12.34
C LEU A 60 7.42 -5.94 -11.50
N ARG A 61 6.35 -5.73 -10.75
CA ARG A 61 5.66 -6.76 -9.98
C ARG A 61 4.21 -6.83 -10.39
N ALA A 62 3.70 -8.04 -10.60
CA ALA A 62 2.29 -8.27 -10.87
C ALA A 62 1.82 -9.51 -10.11
N GLY A 63 0.60 -9.47 -9.60
CA GLY A 63 0.04 -10.55 -8.84
C GLY A 63 -1.48 -10.60 -8.88
N VAL A 64 -1.98 -11.78 -8.57
CA VAL A 64 -3.40 -12.04 -8.37
C VAL A 64 -3.59 -12.72 -7.02
N GLU A 65 -4.58 -12.25 -6.28
CA GLU A 65 -4.98 -12.83 -5.00
C GLU A 65 -6.47 -13.19 -5.05
N ASN A 66 -6.80 -14.40 -4.64
CA ASN A 66 -8.17 -14.85 -4.43
C ASN A 66 -8.41 -15.03 -2.94
N ILE A 67 -9.49 -14.43 -2.44
CA ILE A 67 -9.87 -14.47 -1.03
C ILE A 67 -11.29 -15.02 -0.96
N LYS A 68 -11.44 -16.17 -0.32
CA LYS A 68 -12.74 -16.76 -0.01
C LYS A 68 -13.05 -16.54 1.47
N ASN A 69 -14.31 -16.27 1.78
CA ASN A 69 -14.78 -15.98 3.14
C ASN A 69 -14.06 -14.78 3.77
N TYR A 70 -13.89 -13.70 2.98
CA TYR A 70 -13.23 -12.49 3.45
C TYR A 70 -13.98 -11.88 4.63
N THR A 71 -13.25 -11.59 5.71
CA THR A 71 -13.82 -11.05 6.94
C THR A 71 -13.53 -9.55 7.04
N TYR A 72 -14.57 -8.76 7.29
CA TYR A 72 -14.49 -7.31 7.34
C TYR A 72 -15.49 -6.74 8.36
N PHE A 73 -15.37 -5.45 8.68
CA PHE A 73 -16.39 -4.71 9.42
C PHE A 73 -17.32 -4.02 8.45
N ASN A 74 -18.62 -4.31 8.58
CA ASN A 74 -19.66 -3.76 7.72
C ASN A 74 -19.98 -2.29 8.06
N GLN A 75 -20.98 -1.72 7.40
CA GLN A 75 -21.41 -0.32 7.57
C GLN A 75 -21.85 0.03 9.00
N ASN A 76 -22.26 -0.95 9.79
CA ASN A 76 -22.67 -0.79 11.19
C ASN A 76 -21.50 -1.01 12.17
N ALA A 77 -20.25 -1.06 11.68
CA ALA A 77 -19.08 -1.39 12.47
C ALA A 77 -19.17 -2.77 13.16
N MET A 78 -19.90 -3.71 12.55
CA MET A 78 -20.04 -5.08 13.02
C MET A 78 -19.26 -6.04 12.11
N PRO A 79 -18.63 -7.09 12.66
CA PRO A 79 -17.97 -8.10 11.85
C PRO A 79 -18.93 -8.79 10.90
N ALA A 80 -18.52 -8.95 9.66
CA ALA A 80 -19.23 -9.65 8.62
C ALA A 80 -18.27 -10.50 7.80
N GLN A 81 -18.77 -11.50 7.11
CA GLN A 81 -18.00 -12.37 6.26
C GLN A 81 -18.66 -12.45 4.88
N GLU A 82 -17.86 -12.19 3.84
CA GLU A 82 -18.28 -12.35 2.45
C GLU A 82 -18.17 -13.82 2.05
N SER A 83 -19.30 -14.43 1.68
CA SER A 83 -19.33 -15.84 1.28
C SER A 83 -18.78 -16.09 -0.11
N GLY A 84 -18.67 -15.03 -0.91
CA GLY A 84 -18.15 -15.07 -2.27
C GLY A 84 -16.61 -15.12 -2.34
N ASN A 85 -16.12 -15.22 -3.56
CA ASN A 85 -14.70 -15.11 -3.87
C ASN A 85 -14.40 -13.67 -4.27
N ILE A 86 -13.49 -13.02 -3.56
CA ILE A 86 -12.95 -11.72 -3.96
C ILE A 86 -11.61 -11.96 -4.66
N GLN A 87 -11.49 -11.45 -5.89
CA GLN A 87 -10.25 -11.46 -6.64
C GLN A 87 -9.65 -10.06 -6.64
N VAL A 88 -8.37 -9.96 -6.27
CA VAL A 88 -7.61 -8.72 -6.34
C VAL A 88 -6.48 -8.89 -7.35
N LEU A 89 -6.47 -8.02 -8.36
CA LEU A 89 -5.37 -7.88 -9.29
C LEU A 89 -4.51 -6.71 -8.86
N SER A 90 -3.18 -6.86 -8.96
CA SER A 90 -2.25 -5.79 -8.66
C SER A 90 -1.05 -5.81 -9.60
N ALA A 91 -0.60 -4.62 -10.01
CA ALA A 91 0.63 -4.45 -10.77
C ALA A 91 1.35 -3.19 -10.27
N THR A 92 2.65 -3.32 -9.98
CA THR A 92 3.50 -2.22 -9.51
C THR A 92 4.71 -2.11 -10.39
N LEU A 93 4.95 -0.91 -10.92
CA LEU A 93 6.16 -0.56 -11.67
C LEU A 93 6.97 0.43 -10.84
N LYS A 94 8.23 0.10 -10.58
CA LYS A 94 9.23 1.02 -10.01
C LYS A 94 10.27 1.32 -11.07
N GLN A 95 10.57 2.60 -11.27
CA GLN A 95 11.55 3.06 -12.23
C GLN A 95 12.33 4.24 -11.68
N ASP A 96 13.64 4.05 -11.54
CA ASP A 96 14.54 5.11 -11.09
C ASP A 96 15.33 5.68 -12.26
N PHE A 97 15.44 7.01 -12.30
CA PHE A 97 16.31 7.74 -13.21
C PHE A 97 17.40 8.49 -12.45
N ARG A 98 18.61 8.47 -12.97
CA ARG A 98 19.79 9.12 -12.38
C ARG A 98 20.52 9.91 -13.46
N LEU A 99 20.58 11.23 -13.29
CA LEU A 99 21.27 12.14 -14.19
C LEU A 99 22.20 13.04 -13.37
N GLY A 100 23.45 12.64 -13.21
CA GLY A 100 24.41 13.34 -12.36
C GLY A 100 23.92 13.44 -10.91
N ILE A 101 23.69 14.68 -10.46
CA ILE A 101 23.16 14.95 -9.10
C ILE A 101 21.64 14.86 -9.02
N LEU A 102 20.95 14.85 -10.16
CA LEU A 102 19.49 14.78 -10.23
C LEU A 102 19.01 13.32 -10.22
N HIS A 103 18.08 13.04 -9.35
CA HIS A 103 17.52 11.71 -9.14
C HIS A 103 15.98 11.80 -9.18
N LEU A 104 15.36 10.83 -9.82
CA LEU A 104 13.91 10.70 -9.88
C LEU A 104 13.54 9.23 -9.63
N ASP A 105 12.89 8.98 -8.52
CA ASP A 105 12.37 7.66 -8.15
C ASP A 105 10.85 7.67 -8.41
N ASN A 106 10.36 6.67 -9.15
CA ASN A 106 8.96 6.56 -9.52
C ASN A 106 8.42 5.21 -9.10
N GLU A 107 7.21 5.22 -8.56
CA GLU A 107 6.43 4.02 -8.29
C GLU A 107 4.99 4.25 -8.76
N VAL A 108 4.51 3.35 -9.60
CA VAL A 108 3.14 3.34 -10.11
C VAL A 108 2.53 2.01 -9.72
N THR A 109 1.45 2.04 -8.95
CA THR A 109 0.70 0.84 -8.56
C THR A 109 -0.71 0.93 -9.12
N TRP A 110 -1.09 -0.07 -9.88
CA TRP A 110 -2.46 -0.31 -10.30
C TRP A 110 -3.01 -1.53 -9.58
N GLN A 111 -4.25 -1.43 -9.12
CA GLN A 111 -4.94 -2.54 -8.46
C GLN A 111 -6.44 -2.50 -8.72
N LYS A 112 -7.07 -3.66 -8.68
CA LYS A 112 -8.50 -3.79 -8.88
C LYS A 112 -9.06 -4.94 -8.05
N SER A 113 -10.12 -4.65 -7.29
CA SER A 113 -10.93 -5.65 -6.58
C SER A 113 -12.11 -6.08 -7.46
N SER A 114 -12.48 -7.35 -7.41
CA SER A 114 -13.71 -7.84 -8.05
C SER A 114 -14.97 -7.46 -7.28
N ASN A 115 -14.83 -7.08 -6.00
CA ASN A 115 -15.92 -6.61 -5.14
C ASN A 115 -15.50 -5.33 -4.41
N GLU A 116 -15.69 -4.19 -5.07
CA GLU A 116 -15.32 -2.86 -4.55
C GLU A 116 -16.25 -2.40 -3.41
N THR A 117 -17.41 -3.02 -3.23
CA THR A 117 -18.34 -2.71 -2.14
C THR A 117 -17.84 -3.24 -0.80
N VAL A 118 -17.16 -4.39 -0.80
CA VAL A 118 -16.64 -5.05 0.41
C VAL A 118 -15.16 -4.74 0.62
N LEU A 119 -14.40 -4.62 -0.48
CA LEU A 119 -12.98 -4.30 -0.47
C LEU A 119 -12.71 -3.12 -1.42
N PRO A 120 -13.03 -1.89 -0.99
CA PRO A 120 -12.75 -0.69 -1.78
C PRO A 120 -11.25 -0.40 -1.80
N LEU A 121 -10.68 -0.27 -3.00
CA LEU A 121 -9.26 0.02 -3.20
C LEU A 121 -9.10 1.17 -4.21
N PRO A 122 -8.14 2.09 -4.00
CA PRO A 122 -7.79 3.05 -5.04
C PRO A 122 -7.22 2.30 -6.24
N GLN A 123 -7.76 2.54 -7.44
CA GLN A 123 -7.35 1.81 -8.64
C GLN A 123 -5.93 2.15 -9.07
N LEU A 124 -5.50 3.39 -8.86
CA LEU A 124 -4.17 3.85 -9.21
C LEU A 124 -3.55 4.62 -8.05
N SER A 125 -2.31 4.27 -7.71
CA SER A 125 -1.46 5.01 -6.77
C SER A 125 -0.16 5.38 -7.46
N LEU A 126 0.24 6.65 -7.33
CA LEU A 126 1.47 7.18 -7.88
C LEU A 126 2.34 7.73 -6.74
N TYR A 127 3.62 7.44 -6.81
CA TYR A 127 4.63 8.05 -5.98
C TYR A 127 5.79 8.49 -6.85
N HIS A 128 6.14 9.78 -6.79
CA HIS A 128 7.26 10.36 -7.49
C HIS A 128 8.11 11.13 -6.50
N ASN A 129 9.41 10.89 -6.51
CA ASN A 129 10.36 11.59 -5.65
C ASN A 129 11.49 12.16 -6.51
N LEU A 130 11.50 13.47 -6.68
CA LEU A 130 12.53 14.20 -7.40
C LEU A 130 13.47 14.86 -6.40
N TYR A 131 14.76 14.54 -6.48
CA TYR A 131 15.74 15.11 -5.57
C TYR A 131 17.10 15.34 -6.19
N LEU A 132 17.79 16.33 -5.64
CA LEU A 132 19.19 16.62 -5.90
C LEU A 132 20.03 15.99 -4.79
N LEU A 133 21.06 15.26 -5.16
CA LEU A 133 22.03 14.66 -4.23
C LEU A 133 23.44 15.16 -4.59
N ALA A 134 23.95 16.09 -3.79
CA ALA A 134 25.25 16.71 -4.00
C ALA A 134 26.18 16.47 -2.81
N LYS A 135 27.46 16.22 -3.12
CA LYS A 135 28.54 16.17 -2.12
C LYS A 135 29.35 17.45 -2.23
N ILE A 136 29.29 18.28 -1.21
CA ILE A 136 29.99 19.58 -1.14
C ILE A 136 31.04 19.58 -0.02
N ALA A 137 31.77 20.67 0.13
CA ALA A 137 32.82 20.83 1.13
C ALA A 137 33.87 19.67 1.10
N LYS A 138 34.43 19.39 -0.09
CA LYS A 138 35.41 18.28 -0.32
C LYS A 138 34.87 16.90 0.10
N LYS A 139 33.55 16.68 -0.12
CA LYS A 139 32.76 15.46 0.21
C LYS A 139 32.46 15.26 1.69
N VAL A 140 32.78 16.23 2.54
CA VAL A 140 32.45 16.18 3.99
C VAL A 140 30.97 16.37 4.25
N LEU A 141 30.26 17.14 3.40
CA LEU A 141 28.82 17.38 3.52
C LEU A 141 28.08 16.82 2.29
N THR A 142 27.17 15.89 2.54
CA THR A 142 26.22 15.41 1.55
C THR A 142 24.88 16.14 1.78
N VAL A 143 24.39 16.80 0.74
CA VAL A 143 23.12 17.53 0.74
C VAL A 143 22.16 16.82 -0.19
N GLN A 144 20.96 16.54 0.30
CA GLN A 144 19.84 16.03 -0.47
C GLN A 144 18.68 17.01 -0.31
N LEU A 145 18.26 17.62 -1.41
CA LEU A 145 17.09 18.48 -1.47
C LEU A 145 16.10 17.84 -2.43
N GLY A 146 14.86 17.67 -2.00
CA GLY A 146 13.90 16.99 -2.82
C GLY A 146 12.45 17.35 -2.51
N ALA A 147 11.59 16.89 -3.40
CA ALA A 147 10.14 16.92 -3.24
C ALA A 147 9.58 15.54 -3.62
N ASP A 148 8.72 15.01 -2.80
CA ASP A 148 7.92 13.85 -3.16
C ASP A 148 6.45 14.21 -3.39
N VAL A 149 5.84 13.52 -4.34
CA VAL A 149 4.43 13.66 -4.70
C VAL A 149 3.78 12.29 -4.58
N ARG A 150 2.67 12.25 -3.85
CA ARG A 150 1.80 11.08 -3.74
C ARG A 150 0.44 11.42 -4.31
N TYR A 151 -0.08 10.52 -5.11
CA TYR A 151 -1.42 10.63 -5.67
C TYR A 151 -2.08 9.27 -5.67
N PHE A 152 -3.35 9.23 -5.37
CA PHE A 152 -4.18 8.04 -5.58
C PHE A 152 -5.57 8.45 -6.07
N THR A 153 -6.16 7.60 -6.90
CA THR A 153 -7.51 7.80 -7.41
C THR A 153 -8.53 7.79 -6.29
N LYS A 154 -9.62 8.50 -6.46
CA LYS A 154 -10.72 8.52 -5.50
C LYS A 154 -11.27 7.13 -5.26
N TYR A 155 -11.59 6.84 -4.01
CA TYR A 155 -12.29 5.62 -3.59
C TYR A 155 -13.00 5.86 -2.25
N ASN A 156 -13.97 5.00 -1.92
CA ASN A 156 -14.68 5.03 -0.65
C ASN A 156 -13.82 4.38 0.43
N ALA A 157 -12.91 5.14 1.03
CA ALA A 157 -12.05 4.61 2.08
C ALA A 157 -12.85 4.20 3.31
N PRO A 158 -12.44 3.13 4.03
CA PRO A 158 -13.09 2.74 5.25
C PRO A 158 -13.16 3.88 6.28
N ALA A 159 -14.30 4.04 6.95
CA ALA A 159 -14.47 4.90 8.09
C ALA A 159 -13.84 4.28 9.35
N TYR A 160 -13.54 5.08 10.36
CA TYR A 160 -12.95 4.59 11.62
C TYR A 160 -13.90 4.78 12.79
N THR A 161 -14.12 3.72 13.57
CA THR A 161 -14.91 3.79 14.81
C THR A 161 -13.98 3.63 16.03
N PRO A 162 -13.77 4.71 16.81
CA PRO A 162 -12.87 4.68 17.98
C PRO A 162 -13.31 3.68 19.05
N ALA A 163 -14.60 3.46 19.24
CA ALA A 163 -15.15 2.56 20.26
C ALA A 163 -14.71 1.11 20.09
N ILE A 164 -14.43 0.68 18.86
CA ILE A 164 -13.92 -0.66 18.53
C ILE A 164 -12.51 -0.63 17.97
N GLN A 165 -11.92 0.55 17.79
CA GLN A 165 -10.58 0.76 17.25
C GLN A 165 -10.35 0.08 15.88
N GLN A 166 -11.40 0.05 15.04
CA GLN A 166 -11.36 -0.60 13.74
C GLN A 166 -11.87 0.29 12.62
N PHE A 167 -11.35 0.03 11.43
CA PHE A 167 -11.90 0.54 10.19
C PHE A 167 -13.06 -0.35 9.73
N HIS A 168 -14.12 0.27 9.23
CA HIS A 168 -15.31 -0.40 8.72
C HIS A 168 -15.79 0.25 7.43
N LEU A 169 -16.66 -0.42 6.68
CA LEU A 169 -17.26 0.15 5.48
C LEU A 169 -18.10 1.39 5.84
N GLN A 170 -18.03 2.41 5.00
CA GLN A 170 -18.89 3.59 5.16
C GLN A 170 -20.35 3.24 4.92
N ALA A 171 -21.25 3.93 5.63
CA ALA A 171 -22.69 3.83 5.39
C ALA A 171 -23.05 4.26 3.96
N ALA A 172 -24.00 3.58 3.32
CA ALA A 172 -24.35 3.86 1.92
C ALA A 172 -24.87 5.29 1.69
N ASP A 173 -25.53 5.85 2.71
CA ASP A 173 -26.16 7.17 2.64
C ASP A 173 -25.20 8.34 2.94
N ASP A 174 -23.98 8.05 3.42
CA ASP A 174 -23.00 9.08 3.84
C ASP A 174 -21.58 8.72 3.38
N GLN A 175 -21.46 8.27 2.13
CA GLN A 175 -20.16 7.91 1.57
C GLN A 175 -19.34 9.15 1.21
N VAL A 176 -18.13 9.20 1.73
CA VAL A 176 -17.14 10.22 1.42
C VAL A 176 -15.98 9.58 0.65
N GLU A 177 -15.81 9.98 -0.59
CA GLU A 177 -14.64 9.60 -1.37
C GLU A 177 -13.42 10.41 -0.93
N ILE A 178 -12.32 9.73 -0.73
CA ILE A 178 -11.01 10.36 -0.49
C ILE A 178 -10.07 10.08 -1.66
N GLY A 179 -9.08 10.97 -1.84
CA GLY A 179 -8.12 10.89 -2.95
C GLY A 179 -8.48 11.81 -4.11
N GLY A 180 -7.80 11.63 -5.24
CA GLY A 180 -7.98 12.46 -6.44
C GLY A 180 -7.25 13.80 -6.38
N TYR A 181 -6.37 14.01 -5.39
CA TYR A 181 -5.51 15.20 -5.29
C TYR A 181 -4.07 14.77 -4.94
N PRO A 182 -3.07 15.53 -5.41
CA PRO A 182 -1.68 15.27 -5.07
C PRO A 182 -1.37 15.76 -3.65
N ILE A 183 -0.61 14.96 -2.91
CA ILE A 183 0.01 15.33 -1.63
C ILE A 183 1.48 15.56 -1.93
N VAL A 184 1.98 16.76 -1.65
CA VAL A 184 3.36 17.16 -1.95
C VAL A 184 4.10 17.44 -0.66
N ASN A 185 5.26 16.80 -0.48
CA ASN A 185 6.18 17.06 0.61
C ASN A 185 7.49 17.60 0.04
N VAL A 186 8.07 18.58 0.69
CA VAL A 186 9.42 19.10 0.38
C VAL A 186 10.33 18.78 1.55
N TYR A 187 11.55 18.36 1.25
CA TYR A 187 12.48 17.97 2.29
C TYR A 187 13.93 18.35 1.99
N ALA A 188 14.71 18.53 3.05
CA ALA A 188 16.14 18.72 3.00
C ALA A 188 16.84 17.77 3.99
N ASN A 189 17.77 16.97 3.50
CA ASN A 189 18.62 16.11 4.31
C ASN A 189 20.07 16.59 4.22
N LEU A 190 20.69 16.79 5.36
CA LEU A 190 22.09 17.14 5.48
C LEU A 190 22.81 16.03 6.23
N HIS A 191 23.80 15.43 5.58
CA HIS A 191 24.66 14.41 6.20
C HIS A 191 26.09 14.92 6.26
N LEU A 192 26.53 15.26 7.46
CA LEU A 192 27.91 15.58 7.77
C LEU A 192 28.62 14.30 8.26
N GLU A 193 29.87 14.09 7.91
CA GLU A 193 30.61 12.83 8.15
C GLU A 193 30.52 12.33 9.61
N ARG A 194 30.24 13.25 10.57
CA ARG A 194 30.05 12.92 11.99
C ARG A 194 28.65 13.26 12.56
N THR A 195 27.77 13.91 11.78
CA THR A 195 26.44 14.37 12.29
C THR A 195 25.41 14.33 11.17
N ARG A 196 24.21 13.81 11.45
CA ARG A 196 23.06 13.84 10.54
C ARG A 196 22.01 14.81 11.09
N LYS A 197 21.59 15.79 10.29
CA LYS A 197 20.42 16.65 10.54
C LYS A 197 19.35 16.38 9.48
N PHE A 198 18.12 16.23 9.93
CA PHE A 198 16.96 15.97 9.09
C PHE A 198 15.92 17.07 9.33
N CYS A 199 15.42 17.68 8.26
CA CYS A 199 14.28 18.59 8.27
C CYS A 199 13.27 18.14 7.23
N ARG A 200 12.02 18.02 7.62
CA ARG A 200 10.90 17.73 6.76
C ARG A 200 9.76 18.68 7.08
N GLU A 201 9.16 19.25 6.08
CA GLU A 201 7.95 20.07 6.17
C GLU A 201 6.87 19.40 5.32
N ASP A 202 5.76 19.04 5.98
CA ASP A 202 4.60 18.40 5.37
C ASP A 202 3.49 19.47 5.22
N HIS A 203 2.97 19.64 4.02
CA HIS A 203 1.85 20.53 3.70
C HIS A 203 0.69 19.75 3.10
#